data_d028d4ee068ed9f9bdece3701b9ca434
#
_entry.id   d028d4ee068ed9f9bdece3701b9ca434
#
_cell.length_a   1.000
_cell.length_b   1.000
_cell.length_c   1.000
_cell.angle_alpha   90.00
_cell.angle_beta   90.00
_cell.angle_gamma   90.00
#
_symmetry.space_group_name_H-M   'P 1'
#
loop_
_entity.id
_entity.type
_entity.pdbx_description
1 polymer ?
#
loop_
_entity_poly.entity_id
_entity_poly.type
_entity_poly.pdbx_seq_one_letter_code
_entity_poly.pdbx_strand_id
1 'polypeptide(L)'
;MAETLDFDAVHAADTTSDGNRIVLILKRGEDDVHVTLPTVEVLRLLLAAIAGEKLAIEKLGTPLAPQCSLSFDACDIATFPDRGLLRLTFHLPGGVRLPLQVTLPNARSLMVAVSKALDTTITSREPGSLH
;
A
#
# COMPACT_ATOMS: atom_id res chain seq x y z
N MET A 1 -11.06 -17.72 -23.12
CA MET A 1 -11.04 -18.19 -21.74
C MET A 1 -9.77 -17.73 -21.04
N ALA A 2 -9.90 -17.40 -19.77
CA ALA A 2 -8.74 -17.00 -18.99
C ALA A 2 -7.97 -18.24 -18.53
N GLU A 3 -6.66 -18.18 -18.66
CA GLU A 3 -5.76 -19.18 -18.11
C GLU A 3 -5.32 -18.73 -16.73
N THR A 4 -5.30 -19.63 -15.76
CA THR A 4 -4.84 -19.33 -14.41
C THR A 4 -3.41 -19.84 -14.24
N LEU A 5 -2.52 -18.95 -13.88
CA LEU A 5 -1.14 -19.27 -13.50
C LEU A 5 -0.99 -19.05 -12.02
N ASP A 6 -0.48 -20.06 -11.31
CA ASP A 6 -0.29 -19.99 -9.87
C ASP A 6 1.15 -19.70 -9.53
N PHE A 7 1.35 -18.70 -8.66
CA PHE A 7 2.67 -18.37 -8.14
C PHE A 7 2.62 -18.42 -6.61
N ASP A 8 3.75 -18.76 -6.01
CA ASP A 8 3.82 -18.99 -4.57
C ASP A 8 4.26 -17.74 -3.79
N ALA A 9 5.05 -16.88 -4.43
CA ALA A 9 5.59 -15.71 -3.76
C ALA A 9 6.03 -14.64 -4.75
N VAL A 10 6.15 -13.42 -4.26
CA VAL A 10 6.80 -12.33 -4.98
C VAL A 10 8.25 -12.28 -4.51
N HIS A 11 9.19 -12.41 -5.42
CA HIS A 11 10.61 -12.41 -5.09
C HIS A 11 11.20 -11.01 -5.15
N ALA A 12 10.99 -10.32 -6.28
CA ALA A 12 11.60 -9.01 -6.51
C ALA A 12 10.91 -8.30 -7.67
N ALA A 13 11.32 -7.09 -7.92
CA ALA A 13 10.92 -6.33 -9.09
C ALA A 13 12.14 -5.69 -9.74
N ASP A 14 12.07 -5.49 -11.03
CA ASP A 14 13.10 -4.85 -11.83
C ASP A 14 12.42 -4.02 -12.91
N THR A 15 13.18 -3.42 -13.78
CA THR A 15 12.66 -2.64 -14.89
C THR A 15 13.41 -3.03 -16.17
N THR A 16 12.73 -2.85 -17.30
CA THR A 16 13.42 -2.93 -18.59
C THR A 16 14.40 -1.77 -18.72
N SER A 17 15.40 -1.91 -19.61
CA SER A 17 16.47 -0.92 -19.75
C SER A 17 15.98 0.49 -20.07
N ASP A 18 14.82 0.60 -20.76
CA ASP A 18 14.22 1.89 -21.09
C ASP A 18 13.24 2.41 -20.04
N GLY A 19 12.96 1.61 -19.01
CA GLY A 19 12.03 1.99 -17.94
C GLY A 19 10.56 1.96 -18.32
N ASN A 20 10.22 1.56 -19.53
CA ASN A 20 8.83 1.57 -20.00
C ASN A 20 8.00 0.41 -19.49
N ARG A 21 8.65 -0.64 -19.01
CA ARG A 21 7.98 -1.80 -18.42
C ARG A 21 8.64 -2.18 -17.12
N ILE A 22 7.84 -2.61 -16.17
CA ILE A 22 8.37 -3.22 -14.95
C ILE A 22 8.40 -4.73 -15.14
N VAL A 23 9.31 -5.37 -14.43
CA VAL A 23 9.46 -6.83 -14.42
C VAL A 23 9.18 -7.30 -12.99
N LEU A 24 8.12 -8.09 -12.82
CA LEU A 24 7.86 -8.74 -11.55
C LEU A 24 8.49 -10.12 -11.59
N ILE A 25 9.29 -10.43 -10.57
CA ILE A 25 9.95 -11.73 -10.45
C ILE A 25 9.17 -12.52 -9.42
N LEU A 26 8.44 -13.53 -9.89
CA LEU A 26 7.54 -14.33 -9.08
C LEU A 26 8.11 -15.74 -8.92
N LYS A 27 7.91 -16.32 -7.76
CA LYS A 27 8.32 -17.71 -7.51
C LYS A 27 7.23 -18.68 -7.90
N ARG A 28 7.62 -19.72 -8.61
CA ARG A 28 6.78 -20.88 -8.94
C ARG A 28 7.58 -22.12 -8.57
N GLY A 29 7.38 -22.61 -7.34
CA GLY A 29 8.27 -23.64 -6.78
C GLY A 29 9.67 -23.09 -6.61
N GLU A 30 10.65 -23.76 -7.20
CA GLU A 30 12.06 -23.33 -7.17
C GLU A 30 12.40 -22.35 -8.29
N ASP A 31 11.51 -22.14 -9.24
CA ASP A 31 11.79 -21.33 -10.43
C ASP A 31 11.32 -19.89 -10.27
N ASP A 32 12.10 -18.98 -10.85
CA ASP A 32 11.70 -17.59 -11.02
C ASP A 32 10.99 -17.42 -12.35
N VAL A 33 9.83 -16.79 -12.33
CA VAL A 33 9.08 -16.45 -13.54
C VAL A 33 9.00 -14.94 -13.63
N HIS A 34 9.38 -14.40 -14.78
CA HIS A 34 9.35 -12.96 -15.01
C HIS A 34 8.05 -12.59 -15.72
N VAL A 35 7.32 -11.66 -15.12
CA VAL A 35 6.08 -11.13 -15.68
C VAL A 35 6.27 -9.63 -15.89
N THR A 36 5.98 -9.15 -17.08
CA THR A 36 6.16 -7.73 -17.38
C THR A 36 4.83 -7.05 -17.63
N LEU A 37 4.77 -5.77 -17.29
CA LEU A 37 3.63 -4.93 -17.63
C LEU A 37 4.12 -3.49 -17.85
N PRO A 38 3.35 -2.66 -18.58
CA PRO A 38 3.75 -1.27 -18.76
C PRO A 38 3.86 -0.54 -17.42
N THR A 39 4.89 0.28 -17.27
CA THR A 39 5.14 1.03 -16.03
C THR A 39 3.93 1.85 -15.61
N VAL A 40 3.18 2.41 -16.59
CA VAL A 40 2.00 3.23 -16.30
C VAL A 40 0.84 2.44 -15.67
N GLU A 41 0.88 1.11 -15.70
CA GLU A 41 -0.17 0.26 -15.13
C GLU A 41 0.09 -0.14 -13.68
N VAL A 42 1.19 0.31 -13.08
CA VAL A 42 1.57 -0.10 -11.72
C VAL A 42 0.49 0.24 -10.68
N LEU A 43 -0.09 1.44 -10.77
CA LEU A 43 -1.11 1.85 -9.81
C LEU A 43 -2.39 1.01 -9.96
N ARG A 44 -2.74 0.62 -11.19
CA ARG A 44 -3.88 -0.26 -11.42
C ARG A 44 -3.62 -1.65 -10.88
N LEU A 45 -2.40 -2.15 -11.03
CA LEU A 45 -2.01 -3.43 -10.44
C LEU A 45 -2.14 -3.39 -8.92
N LEU A 46 -1.64 -2.31 -8.30
CA LEU A 46 -1.73 -2.14 -6.86
C LEU A 46 -3.19 -2.13 -6.39
N LEU A 47 -4.04 -1.36 -7.06
CA LEU A 47 -5.46 -1.27 -6.71
C LEU A 47 -6.17 -2.62 -6.89
N ALA A 48 -5.87 -3.33 -7.98
CA ALA A 48 -6.45 -4.65 -8.23
C ALA A 48 -6.03 -5.65 -7.16
N ALA A 49 -4.75 -5.63 -6.77
CA ALA A 49 -4.24 -6.51 -5.72
C ALA A 49 -4.91 -6.24 -4.38
N ILE A 50 -5.08 -4.97 -4.01
CA ILE A 50 -5.75 -4.59 -2.76
C ILE A 50 -7.23 -5.00 -2.79
N ALA A 51 -7.90 -4.84 -3.94
CA ALA A 51 -9.29 -5.28 -4.08
C ALA A 51 -9.41 -6.80 -3.93
N GLY A 52 -8.46 -7.55 -4.48
CA GLY A 52 -8.41 -9.00 -4.30
C GLY A 52 -8.18 -9.40 -2.86
N GLU A 53 -7.32 -8.70 -2.15
CA GLU A 53 -7.08 -8.93 -0.73
C GLU A 53 -8.36 -8.72 0.09
N LYS A 54 -9.11 -7.64 -0.21
CA LYS A 54 -10.38 -7.38 0.47
C LYS A 54 -11.35 -8.56 0.30
N LEU A 55 -11.47 -9.08 -0.91
CA LEU A 55 -12.34 -10.24 -1.18
C LEU A 55 -11.84 -11.46 -0.43
N ALA A 56 -10.54 -11.66 -0.33
CA ALA A 56 -9.97 -12.79 0.39
C ALA A 56 -10.28 -12.70 1.89
N ILE A 57 -10.16 -11.49 2.48
CA ILE A 57 -10.50 -11.28 3.89
C ILE A 57 -11.97 -11.62 4.15
N GLU A 58 -12.86 -11.20 3.26
CA GLU A 58 -14.29 -11.50 3.40
C GLU A 58 -14.56 -13.00 3.39
N LYS A 59 -13.86 -13.74 2.52
CA LYS A 59 -14.01 -15.20 2.44
C LYS A 59 -13.41 -15.95 3.61
N LEU A 60 -12.27 -15.45 4.13
CA LEU A 60 -11.61 -16.07 5.28
C LEU A 60 -12.36 -15.81 6.58
N GLY A 61 -13.11 -14.71 6.65
CA GLY A 61 -13.83 -14.33 7.85
C GLY A 61 -12.96 -13.83 9.00
N THR A 62 -11.67 -13.71 8.78
CA THR A 62 -10.70 -13.21 9.77
C THR A 62 -9.75 -12.22 9.13
N PRO A 63 -9.26 -11.22 9.89
CA PRO A 63 -8.25 -10.29 9.36
C PRO A 63 -6.97 -11.03 8.97
N LEU A 64 -6.31 -10.51 7.94
CA LEU A 64 -4.99 -11.03 7.55
C LEU A 64 -3.94 -10.65 8.58
N ALA A 65 -2.83 -11.36 8.56
CA ALA A 65 -1.73 -11.14 9.49
C ALA A 65 -1.13 -9.73 9.31
N PRO A 66 -0.50 -9.16 10.36
CA PRO A 66 0.09 -7.82 10.28
C PRO A 66 1.10 -7.62 9.14
N GLN A 67 1.79 -8.69 8.71
CA GLN A 67 2.71 -8.59 7.58
C GLN A 67 2.03 -8.24 6.26
N CYS A 68 0.70 -8.29 6.20
CA CYS A 68 -0.07 -7.86 5.04
C CYS A 68 -0.31 -6.35 5.03
N SER A 69 0.19 -5.64 6.02
CA SER A 69 0.11 -4.18 6.10
C SER A 69 1.44 -3.56 5.70
N LEU A 70 1.38 -2.37 5.12
CA LEU A 70 2.58 -1.60 4.80
C LEU A 70 2.91 -0.67 5.97
N SER A 71 4.19 -0.59 6.31
CA SER A 71 4.68 0.38 7.29
C SER A 71 5.35 1.53 6.56
N PHE A 72 5.23 2.74 7.11
CA PHE A 72 5.94 3.88 6.56
C PHE A 72 6.70 4.61 7.67
N ASP A 73 7.84 5.22 7.29
CA ASP A 73 8.72 5.92 8.22
C ASP A 73 8.41 7.41 8.30
N ALA A 74 7.92 7.98 7.20
CA ALA A 74 7.64 9.40 7.09
C ALA A 74 6.56 9.64 6.04
N CYS A 75 5.93 10.80 6.12
CA CYS A 75 4.93 11.23 5.15
C CYS A 75 5.15 12.70 4.84
N ASP A 76 5.30 13.01 3.56
CA ASP A 76 5.37 14.38 3.08
C ASP A 76 3.99 14.80 2.58
N ILE A 77 3.65 16.06 2.81
CA ILE A 77 2.37 16.62 2.40
C ILE A 77 2.62 17.78 1.45
N ALA A 78 2.06 17.68 0.25
CA ALA A 78 2.04 18.77 -0.71
C ALA A 78 0.60 19.28 -0.86
N THR A 79 0.44 20.58 -0.98
CA THR A 79 -0.86 21.21 -1.10
C THR A 79 -1.07 21.72 -2.52
N PHE A 80 -2.27 21.55 -3.02
CA PHE A 80 -2.70 22.07 -4.32
C PHE A 80 -4.00 22.84 -4.11
N PRO A 81 -3.91 24.09 -3.56
CA PRO A 81 -5.10 24.83 -3.15
C PRO A 81 -6.08 25.10 -4.31
N ASP A 82 -5.55 25.35 -5.51
CA ASP A 82 -6.38 25.62 -6.68
C ASP A 82 -7.25 24.45 -7.09
N ARG A 83 -6.86 23.23 -6.68
CA ARG A 83 -7.59 22.00 -7.00
C ARG A 83 -8.33 21.43 -5.80
N GLY A 84 -8.16 22.03 -4.61
CA GLY A 84 -8.75 21.51 -3.38
C GLY A 84 -8.21 20.14 -3.01
N LEU A 85 -6.93 19.87 -3.29
CA LEU A 85 -6.31 18.57 -3.09
C LEU A 85 -5.05 18.67 -2.23
N LEU A 86 -4.80 17.60 -1.51
CA LEU A 86 -3.50 17.33 -0.87
C LEU A 86 -2.92 16.08 -1.51
N ARG A 87 -1.59 16.02 -1.58
CA ARG A 87 -0.87 14.80 -1.91
C ARG A 87 -0.08 14.37 -0.67
N LEU A 88 -0.37 13.16 -0.22
CA LEU A 88 0.39 12.52 0.85
C LEU A 88 1.37 11.54 0.20
N THR A 89 2.66 11.74 0.45
CA THR A 89 3.69 10.82 -0.07
C THR A 89 4.26 10.05 1.11
N PHE A 90 3.95 8.77 1.18
CA PHE A 90 4.41 7.89 2.25
C PHE A 90 5.78 7.32 1.86
N HIS A 91 6.74 7.43 2.78
CA HIS A 91 8.07 6.87 2.60
C HIS A 91 8.11 5.49 3.24
N LEU A 92 8.22 4.49 2.39
CA LEU A 92 8.27 3.09 2.78
C LEU A 92 9.72 2.65 2.89
N PRO A 93 10.00 1.56 3.63
CA PRO A 93 11.35 1.00 3.69
C PRO A 93 11.90 0.72 2.30
N GLY A 94 13.21 0.85 2.13
CA GLY A 94 13.87 0.61 0.86
C GLY A 94 13.82 1.76 -0.13
N GLY A 95 13.46 2.97 0.33
CA GLY A 95 13.41 4.16 -0.53
C GLY A 95 12.18 4.23 -1.43
N VAL A 96 11.20 3.38 -1.19
CA VAL A 96 9.95 3.37 -1.96
C VAL A 96 9.05 4.51 -1.50
N ARG A 97 8.41 5.19 -2.44
CA ARG A 97 7.47 6.28 -2.16
C ARG A 97 6.11 5.93 -2.71
N LEU A 98 5.08 6.11 -1.88
CA LEU A 98 3.70 5.86 -2.26
C LEU A 98 2.93 7.18 -2.22
N PRO A 99 2.62 7.78 -3.38
CA PRO A 99 1.84 9.02 -3.42
C PRO A 99 0.35 8.72 -3.42
N LEU A 100 -0.40 9.42 -2.57
CA LEU A 100 -1.85 9.35 -2.54
C LEU A 100 -2.41 10.77 -2.59
N GLN A 101 -3.47 10.98 -3.36
CA GLN A 101 -4.18 12.25 -3.41
C GLN A 101 -5.47 12.14 -2.60
N VAL A 102 -5.75 13.17 -1.83
CA VAL A 102 -6.99 13.25 -1.07
C VAL A 102 -7.62 14.63 -1.27
N THR A 103 -8.95 14.68 -1.30
CA THR A 103 -9.67 15.96 -1.28
C THR A 103 -9.56 16.58 0.11
N LEU A 104 -9.75 17.91 0.20
CA LEU A 104 -9.71 18.58 1.49
C LEU A 104 -10.72 18.02 2.49
N PRO A 105 -12.00 17.76 2.10
CA PRO A 105 -12.95 17.13 3.03
C PRO A 105 -12.48 15.77 3.52
N ASN A 106 -11.94 14.94 2.64
CA ASN A 106 -11.43 13.62 3.03
C ASN A 106 -10.20 13.72 3.92
N ALA A 107 -9.34 14.71 3.67
CA ALA A 107 -8.19 14.96 4.53
C ALA A 107 -8.61 15.34 5.95
N ARG A 108 -9.66 16.18 6.07
CA ARG A 108 -10.21 16.55 7.36
C ARG A 108 -10.80 15.34 8.09
N SER A 109 -11.53 14.50 7.38
CA SER A 109 -12.08 13.27 7.94
C SER A 109 -10.98 12.33 8.43
N LEU A 110 -9.91 12.20 7.66
CA LEU A 110 -8.75 11.41 8.05
C LEU A 110 -8.10 11.98 9.30
N MET A 111 -7.91 13.30 9.36
CA MET A 111 -7.30 13.95 10.52
C MET A 111 -8.12 13.70 11.79
N VAL A 112 -9.45 13.82 11.70
CA VAL A 112 -10.34 13.55 12.82
C VAL A 112 -10.24 12.09 13.28
N ALA A 113 -10.24 11.16 12.33
CA ALA A 113 -10.14 9.73 12.64
C ALA A 113 -8.81 9.39 13.30
N VAL A 114 -7.70 9.92 12.79
CA VAL A 114 -6.37 9.70 13.34
C VAL A 114 -6.29 10.32 14.76
N SER A 115 -6.80 11.54 14.93
CA SER A 115 -6.78 12.20 16.22
C SER A 115 -7.57 11.41 17.28
N LYS A 116 -8.75 10.90 16.92
CA LYS A 116 -9.54 10.05 17.82
C LYS A 116 -8.79 8.77 18.19
N ALA A 117 -8.16 8.13 17.21
CA ALA A 117 -7.40 6.91 17.46
C ALA A 117 -6.22 7.17 18.40
N LEU A 118 -5.52 8.29 18.21
CA LEU A 118 -4.41 8.68 19.07
C LEU A 118 -4.89 8.96 20.49
N ASP A 119 -5.98 9.72 20.65
CA ASP A 119 -6.55 10.03 21.95
C ASP A 119 -6.96 8.75 22.70
N THR A 120 -7.61 7.84 22.01
CA THR A 120 -8.00 6.56 22.58
C THR A 120 -6.78 5.75 23.01
N THR A 121 -5.74 5.72 22.20
CA THR A 121 -4.51 4.99 22.50
C THR A 121 -3.80 5.60 23.69
N ILE A 122 -3.71 6.93 23.76
CA ILE A 122 -3.09 7.65 24.87
C ILE A 122 -3.89 7.43 26.15
N THR A 123 -5.22 7.54 26.08
CA THR A 123 -6.10 7.37 27.23
C THR A 123 -6.05 5.96 27.79
N SER A 124 -5.90 4.95 26.93
CA SER A 124 -5.81 3.56 27.38
C SER A 124 -4.48 3.22 28.07
N ARG A 125 -3.49 4.11 27.99
CA ARG A 125 -2.23 3.95 28.71
C ARG A 125 -2.36 4.62 30.05
N GLU A 126 -2.41 3.82 31.09
CA GLU A 126 -2.43 4.34 32.45
C GLU A 126 -1.16 5.12 32.74
N PRO A 127 -1.22 6.17 33.57
CA PRO A 127 -0.02 6.92 33.93
C PRO A 127 1.13 6.05 34.43
N GLY A 128 0.82 4.98 35.12
CA GLY A 128 1.84 4.04 35.61
C GLY A 128 2.45 3.17 34.51
N SER A 129 1.85 3.08 33.33
CA SER A 129 2.32 2.24 32.22
C SER A 129 3.20 3.00 31.24
N LEU A 130 3.43 4.27 31.46
CA LEU A 130 4.25 5.12 30.58
C LEU A 130 5.75 5.07 30.89
N HIS A 131 6.17 4.11 31.64
CA HIS A 131 7.56 3.98 32.07
C HIS A 131 8.38 3.03 31.27
#